data_862029e4c79a58fe8ac0252dbb4e2a27
#
_entry.id   862029e4c79a58fe8ac0252dbb4e2a27
#
_cell.length_a   1.000
_cell.length_b   1.000
_cell.length_c   1.000
_cell.angle_alpha   90.00
_cell.angle_beta   90.00
_cell.angle_gamma   90.00
#
_symmetry.space_group_name_H-M   'P 1'
#
loop_
_entity.id
_entity.type
_entity.pdbx_description
1 polymer ?
#
loop_
_entity_poly.entity_id
_entity_poly.type
_entity_poly.pdbx_seq_one_letter_code
_entity_poly.pdbx_strand_id
1 'polypeptide(L)'
;MGDIFDAFSDDTVTESEKARPRKKRGGRSTAIVVLVIAILAGITVAVLPNVRDWITNGPASEIFSNSPEDYPEGQEGEPVQVTIPDGSTGSDMAAILVEADVVASTGAFIDAFNADSGAGSIQPGTYELPTQIPAQRAISLLKDHDAQRVDVNITIPEGFTRTQVHERIANLLDVDIADVVAASENAEAIGLPAEAEGNVEGWYKPGTYMISPDTPVHVVLAEMVSARKSELDSLGIPEGERQEVLIKASILEREVNLPQYYAQVARVIENRLVDTESVNGRLQMDSTVLYGVGKSGGIPTAEDLANDNPYNTYRHSGLPPTPIGAAGKPAIEAVLNPADGDWLFFVTVDLHSGETLFAATLEEHNENKARLDSWLEQNPDYGRSDAPEVGGDDEGEG
;
A
#
# COMPACT_ATOMS: atom_id res chain seq x y z
N MET A 1 19.75 41.57 -32.56
CA MET A 1 21.01 41.48 -33.36
C MET A 1 21.43 40.05 -33.19
N GLY A 2 21.12 39.28 -34.07
CA GLY A 2 21.31 38.89 -35.46
C GLY A 2 21.78 37.46 -35.39
N ASP A 3 20.97 36.51 -35.72
CA ASP A 3 20.85 35.81 -37.01
C ASP A 3 22.17 35.26 -37.52
N ILE A 4 22.10 33.99 -37.90
CA ILE A 4 22.43 33.38 -39.22
C ILE A 4 22.62 31.87 -38.97
N PHE A 5 21.73 31.01 -39.30
CA PHE A 5 21.33 30.30 -40.54
C PHE A 5 22.47 29.71 -41.40
N ASP A 6 22.23 28.42 -41.69
CA ASP A 6 22.53 27.66 -42.93
C ASP A 6 23.92 27.03 -43.08
N ALA A 7 23.98 25.81 -43.38
CA ALA A 7 23.51 24.92 -44.43
C ALA A 7 24.68 24.15 -45.08
N PHE A 8 24.29 23.07 -45.74
CA PHE A 8 24.95 22.23 -46.79
C PHE A 8 25.68 20.97 -46.28
N SER A 9 25.09 19.79 -46.49
CA SER A 9 25.08 18.99 -47.75
C SER A 9 26.49 18.62 -48.23
N ASP A 10 26.85 17.38 -48.30
CA ASP A 10 26.73 16.48 -49.44
C ASP A 10 27.66 15.26 -49.31
N ASP A 11 27.15 14.15 -49.71
CA ASP A 11 27.72 12.98 -50.36
C ASP A 11 29.20 12.60 -50.22
N THR A 12 29.42 11.33 -49.84
CA THR A 12 30.05 10.38 -50.82
C THR A 12 29.90 8.91 -50.32
N VAL A 13 29.39 8.14 -51.27
CA VAL A 13 29.34 6.70 -51.35
C VAL A 13 30.74 6.08 -51.36
N THR A 14 30.95 4.98 -50.65
CA THR A 14 31.85 3.92 -51.10
C THR A 14 31.34 2.54 -50.65
N GLU A 15 31.29 1.69 -51.61
CA GLU A 15 30.86 0.29 -51.69
C GLU A 15 31.81 -0.68 -51.00
N SER A 16 31.19 -1.81 -50.67
CA SER A 16 31.75 -3.16 -50.67
C SER A 16 32.34 -3.71 -49.35
N GLU A 17 31.65 -4.69 -48.72
CA GLU A 17 32.09 -6.05 -48.87
C GLU A 17 31.04 -7.07 -48.39
N LYS A 18 30.84 -8.10 -49.20
CA LYS A 18 29.87 -9.19 -49.00
C LYS A 18 30.29 -10.11 -47.88
N ALA A 19 29.43 -10.27 -46.85
CA ALA A 19 29.45 -11.42 -45.97
C ALA A 19 28.19 -12.25 -46.20
N ARG A 20 28.37 -13.53 -46.51
CA ARG A 20 27.33 -14.51 -46.82
C ARG A 20 26.43 -14.83 -45.62
N PRO A 21 25.10 -15.01 -45.81
CA PRO A 21 24.19 -15.31 -44.72
C PRO A 21 24.27 -16.77 -44.30
N ARG A 22 24.49 -17.03 -43.02
CA ARG A 22 24.25 -18.33 -42.37
C ARG A 22 22.73 -18.59 -42.35
N LYS A 23 22.29 -19.66 -42.97
CA LYS A 23 20.95 -20.23 -42.91
C LYS A 23 20.57 -20.54 -41.46
N LYS A 24 19.75 -19.71 -40.83
CA LYS A 24 18.91 -20.09 -39.70
C LYS A 24 17.60 -20.68 -40.27
N ARG A 25 17.34 -21.93 -39.95
CA ARG A 25 16.06 -22.61 -40.22
C ARG A 25 14.94 -21.81 -39.58
N GLY A 26 14.04 -21.27 -40.39
CA GLY A 26 12.87 -20.54 -39.92
C GLY A 26 11.86 -21.50 -39.31
N GLY A 27 11.49 -21.20 -38.05
CA GLY A 27 10.19 -21.55 -37.53
C GLY A 27 9.18 -20.66 -38.26
N ARG A 28 8.45 -21.20 -39.18
CA ARG A 28 7.37 -20.50 -39.86
C ARG A 28 6.27 -20.26 -38.84
N SER A 29 6.02 -19.01 -38.56
CA SER A 29 4.91 -18.57 -37.72
C SER A 29 3.60 -19.07 -38.30
N THR A 30 3.04 -20.11 -37.71
CA THR A 30 1.73 -20.68 -38.04
C THR A 30 0.61 -19.64 -37.96
N ALA A 31 0.79 -18.63 -37.09
CA ALA A 31 -0.15 -17.54 -36.87
C ALA A 31 -0.36 -16.65 -38.11
N ILE A 32 0.72 -16.36 -38.90
CA ILE A 32 0.61 -15.52 -40.09
C ILE A 32 -0.13 -16.28 -41.21
N VAL A 33 0.08 -17.59 -41.30
CA VAL A 33 -0.60 -18.42 -42.30
C VAL A 33 -2.09 -18.54 -41.96
N VAL A 34 -2.49 -18.68 -40.71
CA VAL A 34 -3.89 -18.72 -40.28
C VAL A 34 -4.59 -17.37 -40.53
N LEU A 35 -3.94 -16.23 -40.29
CA LEU A 35 -4.53 -14.92 -40.56
C LEU A 35 -4.75 -14.64 -42.05
N VAL A 36 -3.80 -15.06 -42.90
CA VAL A 36 -3.94 -14.92 -44.36
C VAL A 36 -5.03 -15.84 -44.90
N ILE A 37 -5.13 -17.04 -44.38
CA ILE A 37 -6.18 -17.98 -44.76
C ILE A 37 -7.56 -17.48 -44.29
N ALA A 38 -7.67 -16.88 -43.11
CA ALA A 38 -8.94 -16.30 -42.61
C ALA A 38 -9.39 -15.10 -43.45
N ILE A 39 -8.49 -14.22 -43.91
CA ILE A 39 -8.80 -13.09 -44.78
C ILE A 39 -9.20 -13.59 -46.19
N LEU A 40 -8.54 -14.56 -46.74
CA LEU A 40 -8.87 -15.16 -48.04
C LEU A 40 -10.19 -15.96 -47.96
N ALA A 41 -10.44 -16.66 -46.87
CA ALA A 41 -11.69 -17.38 -46.63
C ALA A 41 -12.89 -16.41 -46.47
N GLY A 42 -12.71 -15.26 -45.78
CA GLY A 42 -13.73 -14.22 -45.66
C GLY A 42 -14.17 -13.64 -47.01
N ILE A 43 -13.26 -13.45 -47.95
CA ILE A 43 -13.54 -12.92 -49.30
C ILE A 43 -14.23 -14.01 -50.17
N THR A 44 -13.86 -15.28 -50.03
CA THR A 44 -14.47 -16.36 -50.79
C THR A 44 -15.86 -16.79 -50.33
N VAL A 45 -16.12 -16.70 -48.98
CA VAL A 45 -17.47 -17.00 -48.42
C VAL A 45 -18.53 -16.01 -48.85
N ALA A 46 -18.14 -14.76 -49.13
CA ALA A 46 -19.06 -13.73 -49.65
C ALA A 46 -19.44 -13.92 -51.11
N VAL A 47 -18.72 -14.75 -51.86
CA VAL A 47 -18.86 -14.86 -53.33
C VAL A 47 -19.39 -16.25 -53.81
N LEU A 48 -19.27 -17.29 -52.98
CA LEU A 48 -19.70 -18.68 -53.36
C LEU A 48 -20.51 -19.36 -52.26
N PRO A 49 -21.85 -19.51 -52.42
CA PRO A 49 -22.74 -20.15 -51.42
C PRO A 49 -22.30 -21.58 -51.03
N ASN A 50 -21.73 -22.32 -51.92
CA ASN A 50 -21.27 -23.71 -51.66
C ASN A 50 -20.03 -23.80 -50.76
N VAL A 51 -19.24 -22.73 -50.68
CA VAL A 51 -18.07 -22.66 -49.78
C VAL A 51 -18.52 -22.43 -48.34
N ARG A 52 -19.59 -21.69 -48.16
CA ARG A 52 -20.20 -21.51 -46.85
C ARG A 52 -20.71 -22.82 -46.28
N ASP A 53 -21.44 -23.62 -47.07
CA ASP A 53 -21.94 -24.94 -46.63
C ASP A 53 -20.81 -25.93 -46.34
N TRP A 54 -19.70 -25.85 -47.10
CA TRP A 54 -18.52 -26.69 -46.86
C TRP A 54 -17.80 -26.32 -45.56
N ILE A 55 -17.75 -25.02 -45.20
CA ILE A 55 -17.16 -24.53 -43.94
C ILE A 55 -18.08 -24.79 -42.77
N THR A 56 -19.42 -24.66 -42.94
CA THR A 56 -20.37 -24.75 -41.82
C THR A 56 -20.90 -26.15 -41.56
N ASN A 57 -20.97 -27.01 -42.59
CA ASN A 57 -21.58 -28.34 -42.50
C ASN A 57 -20.73 -29.46 -43.14
N GLY A 58 -19.54 -29.14 -43.66
CA GLY A 58 -18.63 -30.09 -44.31
C GLY A 58 -17.42 -30.45 -43.43
N PRO A 59 -16.46 -31.24 -43.99
CA PRO A 59 -15.26 -31.69 -43.23
C PRO A 59 -14.43 -30.52 -42.67
N ALA A 60 -14.59 -29.31 -43.20
CA ALA A 60 -13.95 -28.13 -42.65
C ALA A 60 -14.59 -27.65 -41.34
N SER A 61 -15.85 -28.03 -41.04
CA SER A 61 -16.47 -27.71 -39.77
C SER A 61 -15.73 -28.33 -38.56
N GLU A 62 -15.13 -29.50 -38.74
CA GLU A 62 -14.29 -30.14 -37.72
C GLU A 62 -12.97 -29.38 -37.49
N ILE A 63 -12.48 -28.63 -38.50
CA ILE A 63 -11.27 -27.80 -38.37
C ILE A 63 -11.60 -26.45 -37.72
N PHE A 64 -12.84 -25.97 -37.88
CA PHE A 64 -13.33 -24.69 -37.34
C PHE A 64 -14.25 -24.85 -36.12
N SER A 65 -14.69 -26.08 -35.80
CA SER A 65 -15.44 -26.42 -34.59
C SER A 65 -14.53 -26.73 -33.40
N ASN A 66 -13.32 -26.14 -33.36
CA ASN A 66 -12.52 -26.19 -32.15
C ASN A 66 -13.21 -25.25 -31.13
N SER A 67 -14.25 -25.78 -30.49
CA SER A 67 -14.56 -25.29 -29.15
C SER A 67 -13.28 -25.48 -28.35
N PRO A 68 -12.82 -24.46 -27.65
CA PRO A 68 -11.62 -24.57 -26.83
C PRO A 68 -11.78 -25.79 -25.93
N GLU A 69 -10.74 -26.59 -25.79
CA GLU A 69 -10.72 -27.74 -24.88
C GLU A 69 -11.03 -27.29 -23.48
N ASP A 70 -12.04 -27.85 -22.84
CA ASP A 70 -12.43 -27.55 -21.45
C ASP A 70 -12.51 -28.84 -20.64
N TYR A 71 -12.31 -28.76 -19.34
CA TYR A 71 -12.44 -29.92 -18.46
C TYR A 71 -13.91 -30.28 -18.26
N PRO A 72 -14.25 -31.58 -18.24
CA PRO A 72 -15.61 -32.03 -17.95
C PRO A 72 -15.93 -31.87 -16.45
N GLU A 73 -17.22 -31.72 -16.13
CA GLU A 73 -17.67 -31.70 -14.73
C GLU A 73 -17.38 -33.04 -14.02
N GLY A 74 -17.03 -32.97 -12.73
CA GLY A 74 -16.85 -34.11 -11.87
C GLY A 74 -15.48 -34.80 -11.95
N GLN A 75 -14.49 -34.15 -12.53
CA GLN A 75 -13.08 -34.58 -12.55
C GLN A 75 -12.16 -33.68 -11.74
N GLU A 76 -12.70 -33.01 -10.73
CA GLU A 76 -11.95 -32.08 -9.88
C GLU A 76 -10.72 -32.76 -9.27
N GLY A 77 -9.54 -32.17 -9.46
CA GLY A 77 -8.27 -32.60 -8.88
C GLY A 77 -8.02 -31.94 -7.52
N GLU A 78 -6.78 -32.10 -7.03
CA GLU A 78 -6.34 -31.51 -5.77
C GLU A 78 -6.39 -29.98 -5.85
N PRO A 79 -6.71 -29.28 -4.72
CA PRO A 79 -6.69 -27.82 -4.69
C PRO A 79 -5.29 -27.25 -4.94
N VAL A 80 -5.23 -26.12 -5.61
CA VAL A 80 -4.01 -25.36 -5.86
C VAL A 80 -4.24 -23.88 -5.54
N GLN A 81 -3.23 -23.22 -5.02
CA GLN A 81 -3.28 -21.78 -4.82
C GLN A 81 -2.92 -21.05 -6.10
N VAL A 82 -3.76 -20.10 -6.48
CA VAL A 82 -3.61 -19.27 -7.69
C VAL A 82 -3.71 -17.80 -7.33
N THR A 83 -2.67 -17.03 -7.63
CA THR A 83 -2.68 -15.58 -7.39
C THR A 83 -3.06 -14.83 -8.66
N ILE A 84 -4.10 -14.03 -8.58
CA ILE A 84 -4.54 -13.08 -9.61
C ILE A 84 -3.98 -11.70 -9.23
N PRO A 85 -2.98 -11.18 -9.96
CA PRO A 85 -2.39 -9.86 -9.70
C PRO A 85 -3.37 -8.72 -9.93
N ASP A 86 -3.12 -7.57 -9.29
CA ASP A 86 -3.88 -6.35 -9.54
C ASP A 86 -3.75 -5.90 -11.00
N GLY A 87 -4.87 -5.44 -11.58
CA GLY A 87 -4.95 -5.03 -12.99
C GLY A 87 -4.95 -6.17 -14.00
N SER A 88 -5.03 -7.45 -13.58
CA SER A 88 -5.12 -8.59 -14.49
C SER A 88 -6.33 -8.50 -15.40
N THR A 89 -6.11 -8.70 -16.71
CA THR A 89 -7.19 -8.85 -17.69
C THR A 89 -7.73 -10.27 -17.70
N GLY A 90 -8.90 -10.52 -18.34
CA GLY A 90 -9.40 -11.88 -18.52
C GLY A 90 -8.42 -12.81 -19.23
N SER A 91 -7.56 -12.27 -20.10
CA SER A 91 -6.51 -13.05 -20.78
C SER A 91 -5.34 -13.41 -19.85
N ASP A 92 -4.98 -12.51 -18.94
CA ASP A 92 -3.93 -12.77 -17.95
C ASP A 92 -4.41 -13.82 -16.95
N MET A 93 -5.65 -13.70 -16.45
CA MET A 93 -6.28 -14.72 -15.60
C MET A 93 -6.33 -16.10 -16.28
N ALA A 94 -6.71 -16.13 -17.57
CA ALA A 94 -6.74 -17.37 -18.33
C ALA A 94 -5.38 -18.06 -18.41
N ALA A 95 -4.30 -17.28 -18.63
CA ALA A 95 -2.95 -17.83 -18.69
C ALA A 95 -2.51 -18.40 -17.34
N ILE A 96 -2.77 -17.69 -16.25
CA ILE A 96 -2.46 -18.11 -14.87
C ILE A 96 -3.20 -19.40 -14.52
N LEU A 97 -4.50 -19.48 -14.82
CA LEU A 97 -5.32 -20.66 -14.49
C LEU A 97 -4.95 -21.90 -15.31
N VAL A 98 -4.51 -21.72 -16.55
CA VAL A 98 -3.98 -22.82 -17.39
C VAL A 98 -2.63 -23.31 -16.87
N GLU A 99 -1.74 -22.39 -16.49
CA GLU A 99 -0.43 -22.74 -15.91
C GLU A 99 -0.59 -23.55 -14.61
N ALA A 100 -1.59 -23.21 -13.82
CA ALA A 100 -1.94 -23.90 -12.57
C ALA A 100 -2.78 -25.18 -12.78
N ASP A 101 -3.06 -25.62 -14.00
CA ASP A 101 -3.91 -26.75 -14.34
C ASP A 101 -5.35 -26.67 -13.79
N VAL A 102 -5.83 -25.45 -13.51
CA VAL A 102 -7.21 -25.22 -13.04
C VAL A 102 -8.19 -25.34 -14.20
N VAL A 103 -7.87 -24.75 -15.35
CA VAL A 103 -8.68 -24.83 -16.58
C VAL A 103 -7.88 -25.41 -17.75
N ALA A 104 -8.54 -26.10 -18.66
CA ALA A 104 -7.87 -26.83 -19.73
C ALA A 104 -7.25 -25.93 -20.80
N SER A 105 -7.86 -24.76 -21.09
CA SER A 105 -7.34 -23.84 -22.10
C SER A 105 -7.73 -22.39 -21.84
N THR A 106 -6.88 -21.48 -22.33
CA THR A 106 -7.17 -20.03 -22.29
C THR A 106 -8.42 -19.67 -23.07
N GLY A 107 -8.70 -20.40 -24.16
CA GLY A 107 -9.88 -20.18 -24.98
C GLY A 107 -11.16 -20.49 -24.22
N ALA A 108 -11.24 -21.62 -23.52
CA ALA A 108 -12.42 -22.01 -22.74
C ALA A 108 -12.68 -20.97 -21.63
N PHE A 109 -11.63 -20.51 -20.93
CA PHE A 109 -11.80 -19.50 -19.90
C PHE A 109 -12.26 -18.15 -20.46
N ILE A 110 -11.68 -17.68 -21.58
CA ILE A 110 -12.07 -16.42 -22.20
C ILE A 110 -13.51 -16.48 -22.71
N ASP A 111 -13.93 -17.58 -23.30
CA ASP A 111 -15.32 -17.77 -23.77
C ASP A 111 -16.31 -17.73 -22.58
N ALA A 112 -15.98 -18.44 -21.49
CA ALA A 112 -16.79 -18.43 -20.27
C ALA A 112 -16.79 -17.05 -19.59
N PHE A 113 -15.65 -16.37 -19.53
CA PHE A 113 -15.50 -15.02 -18.98
C PHE A 113 -16.36 -14.00 -19.73
N ASN A 114 -16.36 -14.04 -21.06
CA ASN A 114 -17.17 -13.15 -21.89
C ASN A 114 -18.66 -13.48 -21.82
N ALA A 115 -19.03 -14.73 -21.54
CA ALA A 115 -20.42 -15.14 -21.38
C ALA A 115 -21.01 -14.78 -20.02
N ASP A 116 -20.20 -14.62 -18.98
CA ASP A 116 -20.62 -14.28 -17.62
C ASP A 116 -20.56 -12.76 -17.37
N SER A 117 -21.72 -12.12 -17.27
CA SER A 117 -21.83 -10.66 -17.05
C SER A 117 -21.23 -10.19 -15.71
N GLY A 118 -20.99 -11.11 -14.76
CA GLY A 118 -20.39 -10.83 -13.45
C GLY A 118 -18.89 -11.12 -13.42
N ALA A 119 -18.28 -11.67 -14.48
CA ALA A 119 -16.86 -12.02 -14.48
C ALA A 119 -15.93 -10.81 -14.24
N GLY A 120 -16.35 -9.61 -14.63
CA GLY A 120 -15.61 -8.37 -14.35
C GLY A 120 -15.54 -7.97 -12.88
N SER A 121 -16.29 -8.65 -11.98
CA SER A 121 -16.22 -8.42 -10.54
C SER A 121 -15.14 -9.28 -9.85
N ILE A 122 -14.46 -10.19 -10.56
CA ILE A 122 -13.35 -10.96 -10.02
C ILE A 122 -12.28 -9.98 -9.51
N GLN A 123 -11.91 -10.13 -8.25
CA GLN A 123 -10.92 -9.27 -7.59
C GLN A 123 -9.53 -9.88 -7.64
N PRO A 124 -8.48 -9.05 -7.61
CA PRO A 124 -7.12 -9.54 -7.38
C PRO A 124 -7.04 -10.23 -6.01
N GLY A 125 -6.12 -11.20 -5.88
CA GLY A 125 -5.91 -11.94 -4.64
C GLY A 125 -5.50 -13.39 -4.90
N THR A 126 -5.23 -14.12 -3.82
CA THR A 126 -4.89 -15.55 -3.88
C THR A 126 -6.11 -16.40 -3.57
N TYR A 127 -6.38 -17.33 -4.44
CA TYR A 127 -7.53 -18.22 -4.40
C TYR A 127 -7.08 -19.67 -4.28
N GLU A 128 -7.75 -20.47 -3.47
CA GLU A 128 -7.59 -21.90 -3.44
C GLU A 128 -8.66 -22.54 -4.33
N LEU A 129 -8.22 -23.09 -5.46
CA LEU A 129 -9.11 -23.62 -6.50
C LEU A 129 -8.78 -25.09 -6.78
N PRO A 130 -9.80 -25.96 -6.98
CA PRO A 130 -9.55 -27.31 -7.49
C PRO A 130 -8.90 -27.23 -8.88
N THR A 131 -7.96 -28.14 -9.15
CA THR A 131 -7.46 -28.33 -10.51
C THR A 131 -8.48 -29.04 -11.37
N GLN A 132 -8.34 -28.94 -12.70
CA GLN A 132 -9.10 -29.68 -13.70
C GLN A 132 -10.62 -29.48 -13.62
N ILE A 133 -11.04 -28.23 -13.45
CA ILE A 133 -12.44 -27.84 -13.42
C ILE A 133 -12.88 -27.13 -14.71
N PRO A 134 -14.17 -27.20 -15.07
CA PRO A 134 -14.70 -26.40 -16.17
C PRO A 134 -14.48 -24.92 -16.00
N ALA A 135 -14.18 -24.18 -17.08
CA ALA A 135 -13.91 -22.76 -17.06
C ALA A 135 -15.04 -21.94 -16.41
N GLN A 136 -16.30 -22.30 -16.65
CA GLN A 136 -17.47 -21.66 -16.01
C GLN A 136 -17.47 -21.87 -14.48
N ARG A 137 -17.01 -23.04 -14.02
CA ARG A 137 -16.87 -23.34 -12.59
C ARG A 137 -15.77 -22.49 -11.96
N ALA A 138 -14.61 -22.35 -12.65
CA ALA A 138 -13.52 -21.50 -12.20
C ALA A 138 -13.98 -20.04 -12.02
N ILE A 139 -14.73 -19.47 -12.96
CA ILE A 139 -15.31 -18.12 -12.85
C ILE A 139 -16.24 -18.02 -11.64
N SER A 140 -17.09 -19.01 -11.41
CA SER A 140 -18.00 -19.01 -10.26
C SER A 140 -17.26 -19.00 -8.94
N LEU A 141 -16.17 -19.78 -8.81
CA LEU A 141 -15.33 -19.83 -7.63
C LEU A 141 -14.54 -18.51 -7.44
N LEU A 142 -13.97 -17.95 -8.50
CA LEU A 142 -13.26 -16.67 -8.44
C LEU A 142 -14.16 -15.48 -8.09
N LYS A 143 -15.46 -15.57 -8.32
CA LYS A 143 -16.45 -14.57 -7.90
C LYS A 143 -16.88 -14.74 -6.44
N ASP A 144 -16.68 -15.91 -5.86
CA ASP A 144 -16.97 -16.19 -4.44
C ASP A 144 -15.77 -15.81 -3.57
N HIS A 145 -15.60 -14.51 -3.38
CA HIS A 145 -14.43 -13.95 -2.69
C HIS A 145 -14.27 -14.47 -1.27
N ASP A 146 -15.38 -14.68 -0.54
CA ASP A 146 -15.35 -15.03 0.87
C ASP A 146 -14.99 -16.50 1.10
N ALA A 147 -15.34 -17.38 0.14
CA ALA A 147 -15.16 -18.81 0.29
C ALA A 147 -13.83 -19.33 -0.27
N GLN A 148 -13.22 -18.65 -1.25
CA GLN A 148 -12.07 -19.16 -2.01
C GLN A 148 -10.79 -18.34 -1.83
N ARG A 149 -10.86 -17.14 -1.25
CA ARG A 149 -9.66 -16.32 -0.98
C ARG A 149 -8.96 -16.78 0.28
N VAL A 150 -7.64 -16.93 0.16
CA VAL A 150 -6.75 -17.37 1.26
C VAL A 150 -5.75 -16.28 1.69
N ASP A 151 -5.88 -15.07 1.15
CA ASP A 151 -5.02 -13.95 1.54
C ASP A 151 -5.18 -13.59 3.01
N VAL A 152 -4.07 -13.21 3.63
CA VAL A 152 -4.03 -12.65 4.98
C VAL A 152 -4.17 -11.14 4.90
N ASN A 153 -5.17 -10.57 5.57
CA ASN A 153 -5.33 -9.13 5.67
C ASN A 153 -4.53 -8.59 6.86
N ILE A 154 -3.46 -7.83 6.55
CA ILE A 154 -2.62 -7.18 7.56
C ILE A 154 -3.00 -5.70 7.61
N THR A 155 -3.75 -5.29 8.63
CA THR A 155 -4.08 -3.89 8.86
C THR A 155 -3.08 -3.26 9.83
N ILE A 156 -2.40 -2.20 9.39
CA ILE A 156 -1.49 -1.38 10.17
C ILE A 156 -2.19 -0.06 10.49
N PRO A 157 -2.59 0.17 11.75
CA PRO A 157 -3.16 1.43 12.19
C PRO A 157 -2.16 2.58 12.14
N GLU A 158 -2.67 3.80 12.06
CA GLU A 158 -1.90 5.01 12.29
C GLU A 158 -1.34 5.02 13.73
N GLY A 159 -0.19 5.63 13.93
CA GLY A 159 0.51 5.68 15.22
C GLY A 159 1.25 4.41 15.65
N PHE A 160 1.14 3.29 14.94
CA PHE A 160 1.88 2.07 15.26
C PHE A 160 3.38 2.29 15.15
N THR A 161 4.12 1.83 16.16
CA THR A 161 5.59 1.75 16.10
C THR A 161 6.03 0.57 15.24
N ARG A 162 7.26 0.58 14.77
CA ARG A 162 7.86 -0.56 14.05
C ARG A 162 7.72 -1.87 14.82
N THR A 163 7.88 -1.83 16.15
CA THR A 163 7.73 -3.03 16.98
C THR A 163 6.33 -3.59 16.90
N GLN A 164 5.30 -2.74 17.01
CA GLN A 164 3.90 -3.15 16.88
C GLN A 164 3.57 -3.66 15.47
N VAL A 165 4.17 -3.07 14.43
CA VAL A 165 4.03 -3.57 13.05
C VAL A 165 4.65 -4.95 12.92
N HIS A 166 5.88 -5.15 13.44
CA HIS A 166 6.56 -6.44 13.39
C HIS A 166 5.78 -7.52 14.15
N GLU A 167 5.29 -7.22 15.36
CA GLU A 167 4.44 -8.13 16.14
C GLU A 167 3.15 -8.49 15.39
N ARG A 168 2.53 -7.50 14.74
CA ARG A 168 1.31 -7.73 13.94
C ARG A 168 1.57 -8.65 12.77
N ILE A 169 2.66 -8.43 12.03
CA ILE A 169 3.06 -9.28 10.90
C ILE A 169 3.38 -10.70 11.38
N ALA A 170 4.21 -10.84 12.44
CA ALA A 170 4.59 -12.13 13.00
C ALA A 170 3.37 -12.97 13.41
N ASN A 171 2.42 -12.34 14.11
CA ASN A 171 1.20 -13.00 14.57
C ASN A 171 0.24 -13.40 13.43
N LEU A 172 0.11 -12.59 12.39
CA LEU A 172 -0.84 -12.85 11.31
C LEU A 172 -0.30 -13.83 10.27
N LEU A 173 1.02 -13.85 10.05
CA LEU A 173 1.67 -14.77 9.12
C LEU A 173 2.20 -16.03 9.81
N ASP A 174 2.03 -16.18 11.14
CA ASP A 174 2.53 -17.30 11.94
C ASP A 174 4.04 -17.57 11.76
N VAL A 175 4.83 -16.46 11.79
CA VAL A 175 6.30 -16.51 11.67
C VAL A 175 6.97 -16.00 12.94
N ASP A 176 8.23 -16.37 13.16
CA ASP A 176 8.98 -15.84 14.32
C ASP A 176 9.21 -14.33 14.16
N ILE A 177 8.96 -13.57 15.23
CA ILE A 177 9.21 -12.13 15.27
C ILE A 177 10.68 -11.80 14.96
N ALA A 178 11.60 -12.68 15.31
CA ALA A 178 13.02 -12.51 15.01
C ALA A 178 13.30 -12.49 13.49
N ASP A 179 12.54 -13.26 12.70
CA ASP A 179 12.63 -13.26 11.24
C ASP A 179 12.12 -11.94 10.65
N VAL A 180 11.05 -11.38 11.23
CA VAL A 180 10.51 -10.07 10.81
C VAL A 180 11.50 -8.96 11.14
N VAL A 181 12.09 -8.97 12.33
CA VAL A 181 13.12 -8.02 12.74
C VAL A 181 14.34 -8.12 11.82
N ALA A 182 14.88 -9.32 11.58
CA ALA A 182 16.02 -9.54 10.70
C ALA A 182 15.75 -9.08 9.26
N ALA A 183 14.54 -9.32 8.73
CA ALA A 183 14.13 -8.83 7.42
C ALA A 183 14.10 -7.30 7.36
N SER A 184 13.64 -6.64 8.44
CA SER A 184 13.56 -5.18 8.53
C SER A 184 14.93 -4.48 8.59
N GLU A 185 15.96 -5.17 9.08
CA GLU A 185 17.34 -4.66 9.14
C GLU A 185 18.05 -4.67 7.77
N ASN A 186 17.53 -5.41 6.81
CA ASN A 186 18.03 -5.41 5.44
C ASN A 186 17.42 -4.27 4.62
N ALA A 187 17.95 -3.06 4.79
CA ALA A 187 17.45 -1.86 4.14
C ALA A 187 17.31 -1.96 2.60
N GLU A 188 18.25 -2.66 1.94
CA GLU A 188 18.23 -2.86 0.50
C GLU A 188 17.08 -3.78 0.09
N ALA A 189 16.87 -4.90 0.79
CA ALA A 189 15.83 -5.86 0.48
C ALA A 189 14.41 -5.29 0.64
N ILE A 190 14.20 -4.38 1.60
CA ILE A 190 12.90 -3.72 1.82
C ILE A 190 12.78 -2.38 1.08
N GLY A 191 13.79 -1.97 0.33
CA GLY A 191 13.79 -0.72 -0.43
C GLY A 191 13.75 0.55 0.44
N LEU A 192 14.27 0.47 1.68
CA LEU A 192 14.33 1.60 2.61
C LEU A 192 15.31 2.66 2.06
N PRO A 193 14.90 3.96 1.96
CA PRO A 193 15.77 4.98 1.42
C PRO A 193 16.90 5.35 2.39
N ALA A 194 17.99 5.89 1.83
CA ALA A 194 19.19 6.23 2.60
C ALA A 194 18.92 7.27 3.71
N GLU A 195 17.97 8.18 3.49
CA GLU A 195 17.57 9.19 4.48
C GLU A 195 16.94 8.62 5.76
N ALA A 196 16.49 7.38 5.73
CA ALA A 196 16.04 6.64 6.91
C ALA A 196 17.18 6.15 7.81
N GLU A 197 18.43 6.28 7.36
CA GLU A 197 19.64 5.88 8.09
C GLU A 197 19.60 4.43 8.63
N GLY A 198 18.92 3.54 7.89
CA GLY A 198 18.75 2.14 8.26
C GLY A 198 17.68 1.88 9.33
N ASN A 199 16.95 2.89 9.76
CA ASN A 199 15.85 2.75 10.71
C ASN A 199 14.50 2.87 10.01
N VAL A 200 13.72 1.79 10.03
CA VAL A 200 12.43 1.70 9.33
C VAL A 200 11.28 2.41 10.06
N GLU A 201 11.50 2.94 11.27
CA GLU A 201 10.46 3.64 12.03
C GLU A 201 9.85 4.78 11.22
N GLY A 202 8.50 4.82 11.13
CA GLY A 202 7.74 5.80 10.34
C GLY A 202 7.67 5.49 8.83
N TRP A 203 8.49 4.57 8.32
CA TRP A 203 8.54 4.23 6.90
C TRP A 203 7.54 3.14 6.47
N TYR A 204 6.87 2.48 7.39
CA TYR A 204 5.72 1.66 7.07
C TYR A 204 4.48 2.54 6.91
N LYS A 205 3.82 2.46 5.76
CA LYS A 205 2.58 3.20 5.56
C LYS A 205 1.43 2.53 6.30
N PRO A 206 0.63 3.24 7.11
CA PRO A 206 -0.64 2.71 7.62
C PRO A 206 -1.59 2.31 6.50
N GLY A 207 -2.35 1.25 6.71
CA GLY A 207 -3.30 0.73 5.74
C GLY A 207 -3.52 -0.76 5.87
N THR A 208 -4.36 -1.31 5.01
CA THR A 208 -4.60 -2.76 4.94
C THR A 208 -3.90 -3.33 3.72
N TYR A 209 -3.12 -4.37 3.96
CA TYR A 209 -2.34 -5.10 2.95
C TYR A 209 -2.91 -6.50 2.82
N MET A 210 -3.21 -6.90 1.59
CA MET A 210 -3.62 -8.26 1.29
C MET A 210 -2.38 -9.06 0.87
N ILE A 211 -2.00 -9.99 1.72
CA ILE A 211 -0.77 -10.75 1.56
C ILE A 211 -1.10 -12.19 1.21
N SER A 212 -0.58 -12.66 0.08
CA SER A 212 -0.69 -14.06 -0.32
C SER A 212 0.02 -14.97 0.69
N PRO A 213 -0.51 -16.17 0.96
CA PRO A 213 0.21 -17.17 1.73
C PRO A 213 1.62 -17.37 1.19
N ASP A 214 2.54 -17.70 2.06
CA ASP A 214 3.96 -17.95 1.72
C ASP A 214 4.73 -16.72 1.16
N THR A 215 4.15 -15.52 1.16
CA THR A 215 4.88 -14.30 0.77
C THR A 215 6.06 -14.09 1.75
N PRO A 216 7.30 -14.00 1.26
CA PRO A 216 8.44 -13.77 2.13
C PRO A 216 8.31 -12.46 2.92
N VAL A 217 8.65 -12.47 4.21
CA VAL A 217 8.49 -11.31 5.11
C VAL A 217 9.12 -10.03 4.56
N HIS A 218 10.31 -10.11 3.96
CA HIS A 218 10.97 -8.93 3.38
C HIS A 218 10.16 -8.31 2.22
N VAL A 219 9.37 -9.11 1.48
CA VAL A 219 8.49 -8.60 0.41
C VAL A 219 7.31 -7.85 1.01
N VAL A 220 6.72 -8.38 2.10
CA VAL A 220 5.64 -7.70 2.85
C VAL A 220 6.12 -6.34 3.38
N LEU A 221 7.31 -6.30 3.99
CA LEU A 221 7.90 -5.05 4.48
C LEU A 221 8.23 -4.07 3.34
N ALA A 222 8.75 -4.60 2.21
CA ALA A 222 9.05 -3.79 1.02
C ALA A 222 7.79 -3.14 0.43
N GLU A 223 6.66 -3.84 0.43
CA GLU A 223 5.38 -3.29 -0.02
C GLU A 223 4.96 -2.10 0.85
N MET A 224 5.05 -2.22 2.19
CA MET A 224 4.71 -1.14 3.12
C MET A 224 5.62 0.09 2.95
N VAL A 225 6.92 -0.13 2.77
CA VAL A 225 7.90 0.94 2.50
C VAL A 225 7.65 1.58 1.14
N SER A 226 7.39 0.79 0.10
CA SER A 226 7.08 1.28 -1.24
C SER A 226 5.81 2.12 -1.27
N ALA A 227 4.77 1.69 -0.55
CA ALA A 227 3.53 2.44 -0.39
C ALA A 227 3.77 3.80 0.29
N ARG A 228 4.64 3.86 1.32
CA ARG A 228 5.03 5.12 1.98
C ARG A 228 5.78 6.04 1.01
N LYS A 229 6.76 5.51 0.30
CA LYS A 229 7.51 6.30 -0.70
C LYS A 229 6.58 6.89 -1.77
N SER A 230 5.68 6.08 -2.31
CA SER A 230 4.70 6.52 -3.30
C SER A 230 3.76 7.60 -2.75
N GLU A 231 3.36 7.52 -1.48
CA GLU A 231 2.57 8.56 -0.83
C GLU A 231 3.35 9.88 -0.72
N LEU A 232 4.61 9.84 -0.25
CA LEU A 232 5.46 11.01 -0.14
C LEU A 232 5.75 11.64 -1.51
N ASP A 233 5.95 10.81 -2.56
CA ASP A 233 6.07 11.26 -3.95
C ASP A 233 4.81 11.98 -4.42
N SER A 234 3.63 11.43 -4.13
CA SER A 234 2.35 12.02 -4.51
C SER A 234 2.07 13.36 -3.83
N LEU A 235 2.64 13.56 -2.65
CA LEU A 235 2.59 14.83 -1.89
C LEU A 235 3.68 15.82 -2.31
N GLY A 236 4.56 15.44 -3.22
CA GLY A 236 5.63 16.29 -3.75
C GLY A 236 6.76 16.55 -2.77
N ILE A 237 6.97 15.68 -1.77
CA ILE A 237 8.03 15.82 -0.76
C ILE A 237 9.36 15.35 -1.34
N PRO A 238 10.38 16.23 -1.46
CA PRO A 238 11.68 15.87 -2.01
C PRO A 238 12.40 14.82 -1.17
N GLU A 239 13.21 13.99 -1.81
CA GLU A 239 14.19 13.16 -1.10
C GLU A 239 15.13 14.04 -0.26
N GLY A 240 15.44 13.59 0.95
CA GLY A 240 16.21 14.34 1.94
C GLY A 240 15.38 15.20 2.91
N GLU A 241 14.11 15.48 2.59
CA GLU A 241 13.17 16.19 3.48
C GLU A 241 12.16 15.21 4.14
N ARG A 242 12.01 14.01 3.59
CA ARG A 242 10.98 13.04 3.98
C ARG A 242 11.15 12.56 5.41
N GLN A 243 12.38 12.31 5.84
CA GLN A 243 12.66 11.88 7.22
C GLN A 243 12.18 12.92 8.23
N GLU A 244 12.48 14.20 8.02
CA GLU A 244 12.05 15.29 8.91
C GLU A 244 10.52 15.42 8.94
N VAL A 245 9.88 15.34 7.77
CA VAL A 245 8.41 15.37 7.66
C VAL A 245 7.79 14.20 8.42
N LEU A 246 8.33 12.97 8.27
CA LEU A 246 7.82 11.79 8.98
C LEU A 246 8.04 11.88 10.49
N ILE A 247 9.15 12.46 10.95
CA ILE A 247 9.38 12.70 12.38
C ILE A 247 8.29 13.62 12.94
N LYS A 248 8.07 14.78 12.34
CA LYS A 248 7.05 15.74 12.77
C LYS A 248 5.64 15.13 12.71
N ALA A 249 5.31 14.45 11.61
CA ALA A 249 4.00 13.83 11.43
C ALA A 249 3.74 12.71 12.45
N SER A 250 4.75 11.93 12.81
CA SER A 250 4.61 10.88 13.83
C SER A 250 4.36 11.43 15.23
N ILE A 251 4.89 12.61 15.52
CA ILE A 251 4.61 13.33 16.78
C ILE A 251 3.14 13.80 16.76
N LEU A 252 2.68 14.43 15.67
CA LEU A 252 1.28 14.86 15.54
C LEU A 252 0.31 13.71 15.78
N GLU A 253 0.58 12.57 15.15
CA GLU A 253 -0.25 11.36 15.22
C GLU A 253 -0.41 10.83 16.66
N ARG A 254 0.58 11.07 17.51
CA ARG A 254 0.60 10.56 18.89
C ARG A 254 0.28 11.58 19.96
N GLU A 255 0.21 12.87 19.61
CA GLU A 255 -0.08 13.96 20.55
C GLU A 255 -1.55 14.34 20.60
N VAL A 256 -2.26 14.22 19.46
CA VAL A 256 -3.65 14.64 19.39
C VAL A 256 -4.51 13.60 18.70
N ASN A 257 -5.65 13.29 19.32
CA ASN A 257 -6.58 12.29 18.81
C ASN A 257 -7.47 12.80 17.65
N LEU A 258 -7.56 14.14 17.48
CA LEU A 258 -8.46 14.75 16.51
C LEU A 258 -7.69 15.43 15.37
N PRO A 259 -7.77 14.93 14.14
CA PRO A 259 -7.05 15.47 12.97
C PRO A 259 -7.30 16.96 12.70
N GLN A 260 -8.43 17.51 13.16
CA GLN A 260 -8.73 18.95 13.03
C GLN A 260 -7.72 19.86 13.70
N TYR A 261 -6.94 19.37 14.68
CA TYR A 261 -5.91 20.13 15.40
C TYR A 261 -4.49 19.90 14.88
N TYR A 262 -4.30 18.98 13.92
CA TYR A 262 -2.97 18.66 13.41
C TYR A 262 -2.23 19.90 12.88
N ALA A 263 -2.89 20.74 12.11
CA ALA A 263 -2.26 21.92 11.54
C ALA A 263 -1.80 22.95 12.61
N GLN A 264 -2.55 23.10 13.71
CA GLN A 264 -2.16 23.97 14.82
C GLN A 264 -1.01 23.36 15.63
N VAL A 265 -1.03 22.04 15.90
CA VAL A 265 0.08 21.39 16.61
C VAL A 265 1.34 21.35 15.74
N ALA A 266 1.21 21.18 14.41
CA ALA A 266 2.34 21.36 13.49
C ALA A 266 2.95 22.76 13.62
N ARG A 267 2.12 23.81 13.72
CA ARG A 267 2.58 25.17 13.97
C ARG A 267 3.32 25.30 15.31
N VAL A 268 2.81 24.70 16.37
CA VAL A 268 3.50 24.68 17.68
C VAL A 268 4.88 24.01 17.56
N ILE A 269 4.99 22.90 16.84
CA ILE A 269 6.29 22.23 16.62
C ILE A 269 7.25 23.19 15.91
N GLU A 270 6.84 23.82 14.80
CA GLU A 270 7.68 24.75 14.06
C GLU A 270 8.11 25.95 14.92
N ASN A 271 7.19 26.53 15.66
CA ASN A 271 7.48 27.66 16.54
C ASN A 271 8.46 27.27 17.66
N ARG A 272 8.27 26.10 18.30
CA ARG A 272 9.17 25.61 19.36
C ARG A 272 10.58 25.31 18.87
N LEU A 273 10.72 24.78 17.65
CA LEU A 273 12.05 24.46 17.07
C LEU A 273 12.91 25.70 16.90
N VAL A 274 12.31 26.88 16.65
CA VAL A 274 13.03 28.16 16.45
C VAL A 274 13.02 29.06 17.69
N ASP A 275 12.19 28.76 18.71
CA ASP A 275 12.13 29.56 19.95
C ASP A 275 13.36 29.31 20.81
N THR A 276 14.07 30.39 21.16
CA THR A 276 15.28 30.38 22.00
C THR A 276 15.08 31.01 23.36
N GLU A 277 13.89 31.53 23.64
CA GLU A 277 13.60 32.30 24.85
C GLU A 277 12.76 31.52 25.85
N SER A 278 11.65 30.95 25.38
CA SER A 278 10.65 30.29 26.24
C SER A 278 10.91 28.80 26.41
N VAL A 279 11.12 28.08 25.32
CA VAL A 279 11.28 26.59 25.31
C VAL A 279 12.68 26.15 24.90
N ASN A 280 13.53 27.04 24.39
CA ASN A 280 14.91 26.76 23.96
C ASN A 280 15.03 25.62 22.94
N GLY A 281 14.19 25.60 21.93
CA GLY A 281 14.16 24.58 20.89
C GLY A 281 13.65 23.21 21.35
N ARG A 282 13.10 23.09 22.56
CA ARG A 282 12.60 21.82 23.10
C ARG A 282 11.14 21.63 22.74
N LEU A 283 10.82 20.46 22.17
CA LEU A 283 9.43 20.15 21.83
C LEU A 283 8.57 19.82 23.05
N GLN A 284 9.14 19.20 24.08
CA GLN A 284 8.45 18.82 25.32
C GLN A 284 7.15 18.04 25.05
N MET A 285 7.26 17.01 24.23
CA MET A 285 6.16 16.14 23.84
C MET A 285 6.23 14.81 24.61
N ASP A 286 5.15 14.47 25.31
CA ASP A 286 5.06 13.27 26.15
C ASP A 286 5.22 12.00 25.32
N SER A 287 4.66 11.98 24.12
CA SER A 287 4.73 10.86 23.18
C SER A 287 6.18 10.48 22.84
N THR A 288 7.07 11.45 22.68
CA THR A 288 8.49 11.21 22.40
C THR A 288 9.21 10.59 23.58
N VAL A 289 8.89 11.05 24.81
CA VAL A 289 9.44 10.48 26.05
C VAL A 289 9.02 9.02 26.19
N LEU A 290 7.71 8.76 26.07
CA LEU A 290 7.15 7.41 26.18
C LEU A 290 7.74 6.46 25.15
N TYR A 291 7.88 6.90 23.89
CA TYR A 291 8.54 6.11 22.86
C TYR A 291 9.99 5.77 23.27
N GLY A 292 10.75 6.76 23.72
CA GLY A 292 12.15 6.59 24.09
C GLY A 292 12.39 5.62 25.27
N VAL A 293 11.39 5.44 26.13
CA VAL A 293 11.43 4.44 27.24
C VAL A 293 10.67 3.15 26.90
N GLY A 294 10.26 2.96 25.64
CA GLY A 294 9.58 1.73 25.16
C GLY A 294 8.14 1.58 25.62
N LYS A 295 7.45 2.68 25.95
CA LYS A 295 6.02 2.71 26.34
C LYS A 295 5.17 3.20 25.17
N SER A 296 3.98 2.65 25.02
CA SER A 296 3.05 2.99 23.92
C SER A 296 1.78 3.66 24.42
N GLY A 297 1.88 4.70 25.24
CA GLY A 297 0.72 5.43 25.74
C GLY A 297 0.78 5.70 27.23
N GLY A 298 -0.19 6.45 27.74
CA GLY A 298 -0.25 6.91 29.12
C GLY A 298 0.42 8.29 29.33
N ILE A 299 0.68 8.62 30.58
CA ILE A 299 1.35 9.85 30.97
C ILE A 299 2.75 9.47 31.48
N PRO A 300 3.82 10.16 31.01
CA PRO A 300 5.16 9.87 31.49
C PRO A 300 5.31 10.14 32.98
N THR A 301 5.95 9.22 33.68
CA THR A 301 6.28 9.39 35.11
C THR A 301 7.45 10.38 35.29
N ALA A 302 7.69 10.82 36.51
CA ALA A 302 8.86 11.66 36.82
C ALA A 302 10.19 10.95 36.46
N GLU A 303 10.25 9.61 36.56
CA GLU A 303 11.41 8.81 36.16
C GLU A 303 11.58 8.82 34.63
N ASP A 304 10.47 8.66 33.88
CA ASP A 304 10.49 8.74 32.40
C ASP A 304 10.99 10.10 31.92
N LEU A 305 10.48 11.19 32.51
CA LEU A 305 10.92 12.57 32.23
C LEU A 305 12.38 12.85 32.61
N ALA A 306 12.90 12.15 33.63
CA ALA A 306 14.29 12.25 34.03
C ALA A 306 15.26 11.41 33.18
N ASN A 307 14.71 10.45 32.38
CA ASN A 307 15.51 9.58 31.54
C ASN A 307 16.21 10.37 30.42
N ASP A 308 17.52 10.17 30.28
CA ASP A 308 18.36 10.93 29.32
C ASP A 308 18.56 10.12 28.01
N ASN A 309 17.46 9.72 27.38
CA ASN A 309 17.51 9.11 26.05
C ASN A 309 17.32 10.17 24.95
N PRO A 310 17.78 9.92 23.70
CA PRO A 310 17.71 10.91 22.61
C PRO A 310 16.30 11.34 22.19
N TYR A 311 15.28 10.58 22.55
CA TYR A 311 13.88 10.90 22.25
C TYR A 311 13.25 11.81 23.32
N ASN A 312 13.91 12.05 24.45
CA ASN A 312 13.35 12.90 25.49
C ASN A 312 13.44 14.39 25.11
N THR A 313 12.40 14.89 24.47
CA THR A 313 12.32 16.30 24.01
C THR A 313 12.11 17.32 25.12
N TYR A 314 12.00 16.90 26.39
CA TYR A 314 12.12 17.78 27.56
C TYR A 314 13.58 18.09 27.90
N ARG A 315 14.50 17.19 27.52
CA ARG A 315 15.94 17.32 27.82
C ARG A 315 16.76 17.75 26.62
N HIS A 316 16.39 17.26 25.44
CA HIS A 316 17.09 17.53 24.18
C HIS A 316 16.29 18.54 23.35
N SER A 317 16.97 19.51 22.75
CA SER A 317 16.39 20.45 21.79
C SER A 317 16.38 19.86 20.38
N GLY A 318 15.48 20.34 19.54
CA GLY A 318 15.30 19.87 18.17
C GLY A 318 14.35 18.68 18.08
N LEU A 319 14.38 18.04 16.92
CA LEU A 319 13.60 16.83 16.64
C LEU A 319 14.26 15.60 17.26
N PRO A 320 13.47 14.56 17.61
CA PRO A 320 14.02 13.26 17.96
C PRO A 320 14.75 12.62 16.75
N PRO A 321 15.64 11.62 16.98
CA PRO A 321 16.46 11.06 15.91
C PRO A 321 15.69 10.39 14.77
N THR A 322 14.51 9.82 15.06
CA THR A 322 13.67 9.14 14.07
C THR A 322 12.21 9.46 14.33
N PRO A 323 11.30 9.13 13.41
CA PRO A 323 9.88 9.05 13.72
C PRO A 323 9.63 8.18 14.95
N ILE A 324 8.50 8.35 15.60
CA ILE A 324 8.07 7.59 16.79
C ILE A 324 6.86 6.70 16.52
N GLY A 325 6.48 6.54 15.25
CA GLY A 325 5.40 5.70 14.78
C GLY A 325 5.02 6.02 13.33
N ALA A 326 4.13 5.23 12.79
CA ALA A 326 3.64 5.34 11.42
C ALA A 326 2.55 6.41 11.33
N ALA A 327 2.88 7.57 10.78
CA ALA A 327 1.92 8.67 10.60
C ALA A 327 0.94 8.41 9.46
N GLY A 328 -0.31 8.84 9.63
CA GLY A 328 -1.31 8.90 8.58
C GLY A 328 -1.08 10.05 7.60
N LYS A 329 -1.72 9.99 6.45
CA LYS A 329 -1.67 11.05 5.45
C LYS A 329 -2.12 12.42 5.98
N PRO A 330 -3.20 12.53 6.80
CA PRO A 330 -3.62 13.81 7.38
C PRO A 330 -2.53 14.50 8.22
N ALA A 331 -1.76 13.73 9.00
CA ALA A 331 -0.67 14.28 9.81
C ALA A 331 0.48 14.77 8.92
N ILE A 332 0.81 14.05 7.85
CA ILE A 332 1.83 14.48 6.87
C ILE A 332 1.40 15.78 6.18
N GLU A 333 0.16 15.85 5.71
CA GLU A 333 -0.38 17.06 5.05
C GLU A 333 -0.40 18.27 6.00
N ALA A 334 -0.64 18.06 7.30
CA ALA A 334 -0.62 19.12 8.31
C ALA A 334 0.80 19.64 8.56
N VAL A 335 1.82 18.79 8.53
CA VAL A 335 3.23 19.21 8.59
C VAL A 335 3.62 20.07 7.40
N LEU A 336 3.12 19.71 6.20
CA LEU A 336 3.38 20.49 4.99
C LEU A 336 2.64 21.83 4.97
N ASN A 337 1.51 21.93 5.65
CA ASN A 337 0.64 23.10 5.68
C ASN A 337 0.23 23.46 7.12
N PRO A 338 1.18 23.85 7.97
CA PRO A 338 0.87 24.22 9.35
C PRO A 338 -0.01 25.48 9.38
N ALA A 339 -0.92 25.56 10.34
CA ALA A 339 -1.76 26.73 10.51
C ALA A 339 -0.94 28.01 10.80
N ASP A 340 -1.51 29.17 10.48
CA ASP A 340 -0.93 30.45 10.91
C ASP A 340 -1.18 30.68 12.41
N GLY A 341 -0.15 31.04 13.15
CA GLY A 341 -0.24 31.34 14.59
C GLY A 341 1.11 31.43 15.26
N ASP A 342 1.12 31.99 16.46
CA ASP A 342 2.29 32.20 17.29
C ASP A 342 2.33 31.27 18.52
N TRP A 343 1.53 30.20 18.51
CA TRP A 343 1.39 29.29 19.63
C TRP A 343 2.68 28.54 19.93
N LEU A 344 2.99 28.48 21.22
CA LEU A 344 4.06 27.65 21.78
C LEU A 344 3.53 26.50 22.65
N PHE A 345 2.27 26.56 23.05
CA PHE A 345 1.65 25.61 23.96
C PHE A 345 0.28 25.19 23.48
N PHE A 346 -0.11 23.98 23.87
CA PHE A 346 -1.47 23.46 23.71
C PHE A 346 -1.82 22.54 24.88
N VAL A 347 -3.09 22.34 25.12
CA VAL A 347 -3.62 21.39 26.10
C VAL A 347 -5.05 21.01 25.74
N THR A 348 -5.37 19.72 25.81
CA THR A 348 -6.74 19.23 25.69
C THR A 348 -7.47 19.52 26.99
N VAL A 349 -8.52 20.35 26.94
CA VAL A 349 -9.24 20.84 28.11
C VAL A 349 -10.52 20.06 28.43
N ASP A 350 -11.00 19.29 27.46
CA ASP A 350 -12.10 18.34 27.61
C ASP A 350 -11.69 17.01 26.98
N LEU A 351 -11.51 15.98 27.82
CA LEU A 351 -10.99 14.69 27.36
C LEU A 351 -12.08 13.81 26.73
N HIS A 352 -13.37 14.15 26.85
CA HIS A 352 -14.44 13.47 26.14
C HIS A 352 -14.60 13.97 24.71
N SER A 353 -14.62 15.28 24.52
CA SER A 353 -14.77 15.90 23.21
C SER A 353 -13.44 16.01 22.44
N GLY A 354 -12.32 15.94 23.14
CA GLY A 354 -10.99 16.21 22.61
C GLY A 354 -10.73 17.70 22.35
N GLU A 355 -11.55 18.62 22.94
CA GLU A 355 -11.34 20.06 22.77
C GLU A 355 -9.92 20.45 23.24
N THR A 356 -9.14 21.01 22.31
CA THR A 356 -7.75 21.40 22.53
C THR A 356 -7.61 22.92 22.35
N LEU A 357 -7.00 23.58 23.32
CA LEU A 357 -6.72 25.01 23.32
C LEU A 357 -5.23 25.26 23.11
N PHE A 358 -4.95 26.35 22.40
CA PHE A 358 -3.60 26.80 22.05
C PHE A 358 -3.28 28.10 22.74
N ALA A 359 -1.99 28.33 23.05
CA ALA A 359 -1.52 29.52 23.72
C ALA A 359 -0.13 29.94 23.20
N ALA A 360 0.09 31.23 23.08
CA ALA A 360 1.39 31.79 22.71
C ALA A 360 2.29 31.96 23.94
N THR A 361 1.72 32.18 25.12
CA THR A 361 2.43 32.41 26.36
C THR A 361 2.18 31.33 27.41
N LEU A 362 3.12 31.21 28.36
CA LEU A 362 2.95 30.29 29.49
C LEU A 362 1.80 30.70 30.39
N GLU A 363 1.51 32.02 30.51
CA GLU A 363 0.39 32.56 31.31
C GLU A 363 -0.94 32.05 30.73
N GLU A 364 -1.19 32.25 29.43
CA GLU A 364 -2.37 31.73 28.73
C GLU A 364 -2.48 30.19 28.82
N HIS A 365 -1.35 29.49 28.69
CA HIS A 365 -1.32 28.04 28.85
C HIS A 365 -1.75 27.62 30.25
N ASN A 366 -1.31 28.30 31.30
CA ASN A 366 -1.72 28.01 32.68
C ASN A 366 -3.22 28.23 32.89
N GLU A 367 -3.79 29.27 32.26
CA GLU A 367 -5.25 29.47 32.25
C GLU A 367 -5.99 28.33 31.58
N ASN A 368 -5.48 27.84 30.45
CA ASN A 368 -6.04 26.68 29.76
C ASN A 368 -5.90 25.41 30.61
N LYS A 369 -4.78 25.20 31.28
CA LYS A 369 -4.61 24.06 32.22
C LYS A 369 -5.61 24.10 33.37
N ALA A 370 -5.91 25.26 33.93
CA ALA A 370 -6.93 25.37 34.97
C ALA A 370 -8.32 24.93 34.49
N ARG A 371 -8.60 25.05 33.18
CA ARG A 371 -9.84 24.46 32.60
C ARG A 371 -9.80 22.95 32.60
N LEU A 372 -8.67 22.33 32.22
CA LEU A 372 -8.49 20.88 32.31
C LEU A 372 -8.63 20.40 33.75
N ASP A 373 -8.00 21.07 34.70
CA ASP A 373 -8.10 20.70 36.13
C ASP A 373 -9.56 20.75 36.60
N SER A 374 -10.30 21.81 36.24
CA SER A 374 -11.73 21.94 36.55
C SER A 374 -12.57 20.84 35.90
N TRP A 375 -12.22 20.44 34.67
CA TRP A 375 -12.88 19.34 33.96
C TRP A 375 -12.62 17.99 34.67
N LEU A 376 -11.38 17.72 35.09
CA LEU A 376 -11.00 16.52 35.84
C LEU A 376 -11.70 16.46 37.20
N GLU A 377 -11.86 17.58 37.90
CA GLU A 377 -12.63 17.64 39.14
C GLU A 377 -14.12 17.27 38.96
N GLN A 378 -14.68 17.61 37.78
CA GLN A 378 -16.06 17.29 37.44
C GLN A 378 -16.22 15.85 36.89
N ASN A 379 -15.13 15.22 36.45
CA ASN A 379 -15.10 13.89 35.87
C ASN A 379 -14.09 12.98 36.61
N PRO A 380 -14.27 12.74 37.91
CA PRO A 380 -13.27 12.06 38.76
C PRO A 380 -13.00 10.60 38.39
N ASP A 381 -13.90 10.00 37.62
CA ASP A 381 -13.79 8.60 37.19
C ASP A 381 -13.14 8.45 35.81
N TYR A 382 -12.80 9.53 35.15
CA TYR A 382 -12.15 9.48 33.84
C TYR A 382 -10.76 8.85 33.96
N GLY A 383 -10.49 7.83 33.12
CA GLY A 383 -9.20 7.13 33.09
C GLY A 383 -8.99 6.09 34.20
N ARG A 384 -10.00 5.82 35.02
CA ARG A 384 -9.96 4.68 35.96
C ARG A 384 -10.31 3.40 35.24
N SER A 385 -9.56 2.33 35.51
CA SER A 385 -9.73 1.00 34.87
C SER A 385 -11.04 0.29 35.23
N ASP A 386 -11.80 0.84 36.18
CA ASP A 386 -13.11 0.40 36.69
C ASP A 386 -14.28 1.30 36.23
N ALA A 387 -14.01 2.33 35.43
CA ALA A 387 -15.07 3.10 34.78
C ALA A 387 -15.77 2.21 33.71
N PRO A 388 -17.14 2.21 33.65
CA PRO A 388 -17.83 1.47 32.60
C PRO A 388 -17.40 2.00 31.24
N GLU A 389 -17.01 1.09 30.33
CA GLU A 389 -16.80 1.43 28.92
C GLU A 389 -18.07 2.16 28.44
N VAL A 390 -17.91 3.43 28.07
CA VAL A 390 -19.00 4.15 27.41
C VAL A 390 -19.17 3.47 26.06
N GLY A 391 -20.22 2.64 26.00
CA GLY A 391 -20.52 1.79 24.87
C GLY A 391 -20.60 2.64 23.60
N GLY A 392 -19.78 2.30 22.63
CA GLY A 392 -20.03 2.61 21.25
C GLY A 392 -21.20 1.74 20.77
N ASP A 393 -22.43 2.18 21.09
CA ASP A 393 -23.63 1.67 20.48
C ASP A 393 -23.65 2.18 19.03
N ASP A 394 -23.27 1.35 18.11
CA ASP A 394 -23.84 1.39 16.75
C ASP A 394 -23.91 -0.04 16.19
N GLU A 395 -24.82 -0.83 16.77
CA GLU A 395 -25.41 -1.95 16.09
C GLU A 395 -26.49 -1.39 15.15
N GLY A 396 -26.09 -1.05 13.95
CA GLY A 396 -27.01 -0.79 12.84
C GLY A 396 -27.54 -2.12 12.31
N GLU A 397 -28.65 -2.60 12.85
CA GLU A 397 -29.54 -3.51 12.15
C GLU A 397 -30.16 -2.79 10.95
N GLY A 398 -30.02 -3.40 9.72
CA GLY A 398 -30.70 -2.98 8.51
C GLY A 398 -30.16 -3.69 7.28
#